data_89b1f4e27b7c0de4f37a37503df9d10b
#
_entry.id   89b1f4e27b7c0de4f37a37503df9d10b
#
_cell.length_a   1.000
_cell.length_b   1.000
_cell.length_c   1.000
_cell.angle_alpha   90.00
_cell.angle_beta   90.00
_cell.angle_gamma   90.00
#
_symmetry.space_group_name_H-M   'P 1'
#
loop_
_entity.id
_entity.type
_entity.pdbx_description
1 polymer ?
#
loop_
_entity_poly.entity_id
_entity_poly.type
_entity_poly.pdbx_seq_one_letter_code
_entity_poly.pdbx_strand_id
1 'polypeptide(L)'
;MNYCSAESGLTCEPGTCESYQRIYAKLLNAAGIANDRITGNGHTWNAVKIDGKWCQMDLTWDDTNDNWYGDLDQRHLYFGLTDELMAIAHSDHTANYQTEGYTYRSTDLSNNYFVRNDIADKWAEAYAERIQQHLDARETEFSIDADNESFPPSIIGIQNGIVAHAMNQRKWSTNNVEVDFTASSNVTT
;
A
#
# COMPACT_ATOMS: atom_id res chain seq x y z
N MET A 1 29.01 -3.25 -15.63
CA MET A 1 28.13 -4.02 -14.74
C MET A 1 26.67 -3.79 -15.15
N ASN A 2 25.86 -4.83 -15.15
CA ASN A 2 24.44 -4.71 -15.53
C ASN A 2 23.59 -4.64 -14.25
N TYR A 3 23.42 -3.45 -13.70
CA TYR A 3 22.65 -3.20 -12.48
C TYR A 3 21.14 -3.54 -12.59
N CYS A 4 20.68 -3.89 -13.79
CA CYS A 4 19.29 -4.27 -14.05
C CYS A 4 19.06 -5.79 -14.04
N SER A 5 20.06 -6.59 -13.66
CA SER A 5 19.94 -8.05 -13.65
C SER A 5 19.47 -8.55 -12.27
N ALA A 6 18.85 -9.72 -12.24
CA ALA A 6 18.56 -10.40 -10.98
C ALA A 6 19.83 -10.79 -10.22
N GLU A 7 20.94 -10.99 -10.92
CA GLU A 7 22.23 -11.34 -10.33
C GLU A 7 22.82 -10.19 -9.52
N SER A 8 22.74 -8.93 -10.03
CA SER A 8 23.22 -7.77 -9.29
C SER A 8 22.56 -7.59 -7.95
N GLY A 9 21.25 -7.81 -7.85
CA GLY A 9 20.54 -7.73 -6.57
C GLY A 9 20.83 -8.88 -5.61
N LEU A 10 21.28 -10.04 -6.09
CA LEU A 10 21.68 -11.18 -5.25
C LEU A 10 23.11 -11.09 -4.76
N THR A 11 23.94 -10.29 -5.39
CA THR A 11 25.37 -10.15 -5.08
C THR A 11 25.71 -8.94 -4.22
N CYS A 12 24.71 -8.33 -3.58
CA CYS A 12 24.86 -7.11 -2.74
C CYS A 12 25.46 -5.91 -3.51
N GLU A 13 25.33 -5.89 -4.83
CA GLU A 13 25.66 -4.72 -5.63
C GLU A 13 24.43 -3.77 -5.69
N PRO A 14 24.62 -2.48 -5.94
CA PRO A 14 23.50 -1.55 -6.10
C PRO A 14 22.51 -2.08 -7.14
N GLY A 15 21.29 -2.37 -6.70
CA GLY A 15 20.19 -2.82 -7.54
C GLY A 15 19.33 -1.65 -8.04
N THR A 16 18.61 -1.86 -9.12
CA THR A 16 17.56 -0.97 -9.61
C THR A 16 16.20 -1.61 -9.39
N CYS A 17 15.12 -0.87 -9.62
CA CYS A 17 13.76 -1.42 -9.59
C CYS A 17 13.62 -2.68 -10.45
N GLU A 18 14.31 -2.71 -11.61
CA GLU A 18 14.36 -3.87 -12.51
C GLU A 18 15.00 -5.10 -11.84
N SER A 19 16.05 -4.92 -11.03
CA SER A 19 16.70 -6.02 -10.31
C SER A 19 15.75 -6.61 -9.25
N TYR A 20 15.14 -5.75 -8.42
CA TYR A 20 14.18 -6.15 -7.40
C TYR A 20 13.01 -6.91 -8.00
N GLN A 21 12.40 -6.33 -9.03
CA GLN A 21 11.27 -6.94 -9.71
C GLN A 21 11.62 -8.34 -10.25
N ARG A 22 12.78 -8.47 -10.92
CA ARG A 22 13.21 -9.75 -11.52
C ARG A 22 13.57 -10.81 -10.49
N ILE A 23 14.26 -10.43 -9.41
CA ILE A 23 14.58 -11.36 -8.31
C ILE A 23 13.29 -11.87 -7.69
N TYR A 24 12.41 -10.95 -7.33
CA TYR A 24 11.16 -11.30 -6.68
C TYR A 24 10.30 -12.22 -7.56
N ALA A 25 10.15 -11.88 -8.83
CA ALA A 25 9.47 -12.74 -9.79
C ALA A 25 10.07 -14.15 -9.88
N LYS A 26 11.41 -14.29 -9.87
CA LYS A 26 12.06 -15.61 -9.85
C LYS A 26 11.78 -16.39 -8.58
N LEU A 27 11.80 -15.75 -7.41
CA LEU A 27 11.48 -16.39 -6.13
C LEU A 27 10.01 -16.82 -6.09
N LEU A 28 9.10 -15.97 -6.52
CA LEU A 28 7.67 -16.28 -6.60
C LEU A 28 7.40 -17.45 -7.55
N ASN A 29 8.02 -17.43 -8.73
CA ASN A 29 7.89 -18.53 -9.69
C ASN A 29 8.45 -19.85 -9.13
N ALA A 30 9.58 -19.82 -8.44
CA ALA A 30 10.14 -20.99 -7.78
C ALA A 30 9.24 -21.53 -6.66
N ALA A 31 8.49 -20.65 -5.99
CA ALA A 31 7.49 -20.99 -4.98
C ALA A 31 6.13 -21.39 -5.59
N GLY A 32 5.96 -21.33 -6.90
CA GLY A 32 4.67 -21.61 -7.57
C GLY A 32 3.62 -20.54 -7.37
N ILE A 33 4.03 -19.31 -7.01
CA ILE A 33 3.13 -18.17 -6.77
C ILE A 33 2.96 -17.38 -8.07
N ALA A 34 1.72 -17.21 -8.50
CA ALA A 34 1.39 -16.43 -9.68
C ALA A 34 1.76 -14.96 -9.46
N ASN A 35 2.50 -14.42 -10.40
CA ASN A 35 2.95 -13.03 -10.37
C ASN A 35 3.06 -12.46 -11.78
N ASP A 36 3.06 -11.14 -11.85
CA ASP A 36 3.27 -10.42 -13.11
C ASP A 36 4.07 -9.14 -12.84
N ARG A 37 4.58 -8.58 -13.93
CA ARG A 37 5.34 -7.33 -13.90
C ARG A 37 4.45 -6.15 -14.17
N ILE A 38 4.58 -5.12 -13.35
CA ILE A 38 3.98 -3.81 -13.58
C ILE A 38 5.10 -2.83 -13.97
N THR A 39 4.84 -2.00 -14.96
CA THR A 39 5.76 -0.95 -15.39
C THR A 39 5.02 0.37 -15.61
N GLY A 40 5.66 1.45 -15.28
CA GLY A 40 5.13 2.79 -15.54
C GLY A 40 6.17 3.85 -15.20
N ASN A 41 6.21 4.92 -16.00
CA ASN A 41 7.05 6.10 -15.78
C ASN A 41 8.51 5.83 -15.39
N GLY A 42 9.14 4.84 -16.06
CA GLY A 42 10.54 4.48 -15.80
C GLY A 42 10.77 3.63 -14.54
N HIS A 43 9.73 3.16 -13.91
CA HIS A 43 9.76 2.28 -12.74
C HIS A 43 9.09 0.93 -12.99
N THR A 44 9.42 -0.09 -12.20
CA THR A 44 8.82 -1.42 -12.29
C THR A 44 8.74 -2.10 -10.93
N TRP A 45 7.63 -2.84 -10.72
CA TRP A 45 7.35 -3.62 -9.52
C TRP A 45 6.53 -4.88 -9.84
N ASN A 46 5.95 -5.54 -8.85
CA ASN A 46 5.24 -6.80 -9.05
C ASN A 46 3.76 -6.72 -8.69
N ALA A 47 2.91 -7.34 -9.49
CA ALA A 47 1.62 -7.86 -9.06
C ALA A 47 1.82 -9.30 -8.58
N VAL A 48 1.20 -9.68 -7.47
CA VAL A 48 1.33 -11.00 -6.86
C VAL A 48 -0.05 -11.53 -6.48
N LYS A 49 -0.30 -12.82 -6.74
CA LYS A 49 -1.57 -13.46 -6.38
C LYS A 49 -1.41 -14.29 -5.12
N ILE A 50 -1.97 -13.82 -4.01
CA ILE A 50 -1.95 -14.49 -2.72
C ILE A 50 -3.38 -14.83 -2.31
N ASP A 51 -3.63 -16.08 -1.91
CA ASP A 51 -4.95 -16.57 -1.49
C ASP A 51 -6.07 -16.28 -2.51
N GLY A 52 -5.72 -16.36 -3.79
CA GLY A 52 -6.65 -16.12 -4.89
C GLY A 52 -6.88 -14.67 -5.27
N LYS A 53 -6.32 -13.72 -4.53
CA LYS A 53 -6.47 -12.26 -4.72
C LYS A 53 -5.17 -11.64 -5.23
N TRP A 54 -5.29 -10.71 -6.16
CA TRP A 54 -4.15 -9.94 -6.63
C TRP A 54 -3.88 -8.76 -5.69
N CYS A 55 -2.61 -8.48 -5.45
CA CYS A 55 -2.12 -7.30 -4.75
C CYS A 55 -0.83 -6.81 -5.39
N GLN A 56 -0.46 -5.57 -5.13
CA GLN A 56 0.77 -4.97 -5.65
C GLN A 56 1.84 -4.92 -4.58
N MET A 57 3.10 -5.08 -4.99
CA MET A 57 4.27 -5.07 -4.13
C MET A 57 5.43 -4.36 -4.80
N ASP A 58 5.95 -3.31 -4.18
CA ASP A 58 7.14 -2.61 -4.63
C ASP A 58 8.29 -2.77 -3.65
N LEU A 59 9.09 -3.78 -3.88
CA LEU A 59 10.22 -4.10 -3.02
C LEU A 59 11.36 -3.07 -3.11
N THR A 60 11.43 -2.32 -4.21
CA THR A 60 12.44 -1.27 -4.35
C THR A 60 12.19 -0.15 -3.36
N TRP A 61 10.94 0.25 -3.21
CA TRP A 61 10.55 1.32 -2.30
C TRP A 61 10.41 0.85 -0.85
N ASP A 62 10.22 -0.46 -0.65
CA ASP A 62 10.26 -1.07 0.69
C ASP A 62 11.69 -1.32 1.20
N ASP A 63 12.71 -1.30 0.32
CA ASP A 63 14.11 -1.46 0.73
C ASP A 63 14.68 -0.15 1.30
N THR A 64 14.25 0.19 2.49
CA THR A 64 14.73 1.34 3.25
C THR A 64 15.64 0.89 4.39
N ASN A 65 16.75 1.60 4.58
CA ASN A 65 17.68 1.30 5.68
C ASN A 65 17.25 1.91 7.01
N ASP A 66 16.42 2.94 6.97
CA ASP A 66 16.05 3.75 8.13
C ASP A 66 14.55 3.89 8.27
N ASN A 67 14.08 3.86 9.50
CA ASN A 67 12.70 4.19 9.89
C ASN A 67 12.60 5.71 10.11
N TRP A 68 12.49 6.48 9.03
CA TRP A 68 12.50 7.96 9.09
C TRP A 68 11.26 8.53 9.76
N TYR A 69 10.16 7.77 9.78
CA TYR A 69 8.86 8.20 10.27
C TYR A 69 8.44 7.43 11.55
N GLY A 70 9.39 7.26 12.48
CA GLY A 70 9.10 6.72 13.80
C GLY A 70 8.63 5.26 13.76
N ASP A 71 7.44 5.00 14.30
CA ASP A 71 6.89 3.65 14.45
C ASP A 71 6.31 3.07 13.14
N LEU A 72 6.27 3.83 12.04
CA LEU A 72 5.83 3.33 10.75
C LEU A 72 6.91 2.41 10.17
N ASP A 73 6.58 1.14 9.98
CA ASP A 73 7.46 0.19 9.29
C ASP A 73 7.45 0.44 7.78
N GLN A 74 8.30 1.36 7.33
CA GLN A 74 8.39 1.76 5.93
C GLN A 74 8.82 0.62 5.00
N ARG A 75 9.54 -0.38 5.53
CA ARG A 75 9.99 -1.55 4.77
C ARG A 75 8.87 -2.47 4.31
N HIS A 76 7.64 -2.21 4.75
CA HIS A 76 6.46 -2.96 4.36
C HIS A 76 5.33 -2.06 3.87
N LEU A 77 5.61 -0.77 3.65
CA LEU A 77 4.58 0.20 3.26
C LEU A 77 3.94 -0.14 1.92
N TYR A 78 4.74 -0.64 0.99
CA TYR A 78 4.30 -1.00 -0.36
C TYR A 78 4.03 -2.50 -0.53
N PHE A 79 3.85 -3.22 0.57
CA PHE A 79 3.58 -4.65 0.55
C PHE A 79 2.07 -4.94 0.59
N GLY A 80 1.55 -5.52 -0.50
CA GLY A 80 0.16 -5.98 -0.56
C GLY A 80 -0.85 -4.86 -0.72
N LEU A 81 -0.54 -3.82 -1.49
CA LEU A 81 -1.42 -2.69 -1.75
C LEU A 81 -2.45 -2.98 -2.84
N THR A 82 -3.56 -2.24 -2.78
CA THR A 82 -4.54 -2.14 -3.87
C THR A 82 -4.00 -1.25 -4.99
N ASP A 83 -4.66 -1.30 -6.16
CA ASP A 83 -4.37 -0.40 -7.28
C ASP A 83 -4.51 1.06 -6.85
N GLU A 84 -5.54 1.37 -6.07
CA GLU A 84 -5.84 2.70 -5.57
C GLU A 84 -4.76 3.24 -4.63
N LEU A 85 -4.34 2.44 -3.65
CA LEU A 85 -3.32 2.86 -2.69
C LEU A 85 -1.93 2.95 -3.33
N MET A 86 -1.60 2.02 -4.23
CA MET A 86 -0.34 2.10 -4.96
C MET A 86 -0.28 3.36 -5.82
N ALA A 87 -1.38 3.77 -6.44
CA ALA A 87 -1.47 4.97 -7.26
C ALA A 87 -1.23 6.28 -6.48
N ILE A 88 -1.42 6.30 -5.17
CA ILE A 88 -1.14 7.48 -4.34
C ILE A 88 0.35 7.83 -4.37
N ALA A 89 1.20 6.83 -4.20
CA ALA A 89 2.65 7.01 -4.22
C ALA A 89 3.23 7.01 -5.65
N HIS A 90 2.61 6.22 -6.52
CA HIS A 90 2.99 6.09 -7.92
C HIS A 90 2.03 6.87 -8.83
N SER A 91 1.72 8.11 -8.49
CA SER A 91 0.70 8.93 -9.16
C SER A 91 0.94 9.09 -10.66
N ASP A 92 2.20 9.14 -11.07
CA ASP A 92 2.58 9.23 -12.48
C ASP A 92 2.33 7.93 -13.27
N HIS A 93 2.04 6.82 -12.58
CA HIS A 93 1.77 5.53 -13.20
C HIS A 93 0.32 5.36 -13.63
N THR A 94 -0.62 6.06 -13.02
CA THR A 94 -2.06 5.91 -13.31
C THR A 94 -2.41 6.21 -14.76
N ALA A 95 -1.72 7.16 -15.39
CA ALA A 95 -1.90 7.49 -16.79
C ALA A 95 -1.20 6.51 -17.76
N ASN A 96 -0.16 5.82 -17.28
CA ASN A 96 0.71 4.95 -18.08
C ASN A 96 0.74 3.52 -17.52
N TYR A 97 -0.28 3.11 -16.82
CA TYR A 97 -0.42 1.79 -16.23
C TYR A 97 -0.50 0.73 -17.33
N GLN A 98 0.65 0.43 -17.87
CA GLN A 98 0.81 -0.58 -18.92
C GLN A 98 1.55 -1.77 -18.33
N THR A 99 0.83 -2.83 -18.18
CA THR A 99 1.38 -4.13 -17.94
C THR A 99 1.26 -4.93 -19.22
N GLU A 100 2.28 -5.64 -19.60
CA GLU A 100 2.18 -6.61 -20.68
C GLU A 100 1.18 -7.70 -20.27
N GLY A 101 -0.11 -7.51 -20.63
CA GLY A 101 -1.17 -8.45 -20.35
C GLY A 101 -1.79 -8.38 -18.94
N TYR A 102 -1.47 -7.37 -18.14
CA TYR A 102 -2.09 -7.17 -16.83
C TYR A 102 -3.54 -6.77 -16.95
N THR A 103 -4.42 -7.71 -16.71
CA THR A 103 -5.89 -7.51 -16.76
C THR A 103 -6.53 -7.61 -15.38
N TYR A 104 -5.73 -7.84 -14.34
CA TYR A 104 -6.23 -8.00 -12.98
C TYR A 104 -6.52 -6.66 -12.33
N ARG A 105 -7.21 -6.73 -11.20
CA ARG A 105 -7.45 -5.61 -10.30
C ARG A 105 -7.07 -6.01 -8.89
N SER A 106 -6.27 -5.19 -8.24
CA SER A 106 -5.94 -5.29 -6.83
C SER A 106 -6.88 -4.37 -6.07
N THR A 107 -7.92 -4.95 -5.46
CA THR A 107 -8.98 -4.19 -4.78
C THR A 107 -9.17 -4.63 -3.33
N ASP A 108 -8.36 -5.54 -2.83
CA ASP A 108 -8.51 -6.13 -1.51
C ASP A 108 -7.21 -6.00 -0.70
N LEU A 109 -7.32 -5.55 0.53
CA LEU A 109 -6.19 -5.35 1.45
C LEU A 109 -5.93 -6.51 2.40
N SER A 110 -6.66 -7.63 2.30
CA SER A 110 -6.47 -8.77 3.22
C SER A 110 -5.05 -9.35 3.22
N ASN A 111 -4.27 -9.11 2.17
CA ASN A 111 -2.88 -9.51 2.05
C ASN A 111 -1.88 -8.38 2.33
N ASN A 112 -2.35 -7.20 2.71
CA ASN A 112 -1.49 -6.11 3.14
C ASN A 112 -0.76 -6.47 4.44
N TYR A 113 0.50 -6.06 4.55
CA TYR A 113 1.34 -6.38 5.71
C TYR A 113 0.73 -5.89 7.03
N PHE A 114 0.26 -4.65 7.08
CA PHE A 114 -0.28 -4.05 8.30
C PHE A 114 -1.62 -4.64 8.71
N VAL A 115 -2.44 -5.04 7.73
CA VAL A 115 -3.72 -5.73 7.97
C VAL A 115 -3.47 -7.12 8.53
N ARG A 116 -2.55 -7.89 7.95
CA ARG A 116 -2.26 -9.28 8.40
C ARG A 116 -1.58 -9.36 9.77
N ASN A 117 -0.95 -8.30 10.23
CA ASN A 117 -0.24 -8.26 11.50
C ASN A 117 -0.98 -7.44 12.58
N ASP A 118 -2.27 -7.16 12.39
CA ASP A 118 -3.12 -6.41 13.32
C ASP A 118 -2.61 -4.99 13.64
N ILE A 119 -1.74 -4.46 12.79
CA ILE A 119 -1.20 -3.09 12.95
C ILE A 119 -2.23 -2.07 12.48
N ALA A 120 -2.94 -2.38 11.39
CA ALA A 120 -4.02 -1.54 10.89
C ALA A 120 -5.13 -1.37 11.94
N ASP A 121 -5.47 -2.42 12.69
CA ASP A 121 -6.45 -2.37 13.78
C ASP A 121 -6.00 -1.46 14.92
N LYS A 122 -4.70 -1.49 15.27
CA LYS A 122 -4.13 -0.57 16.27
C LYS A 122 -4.17 0.88 15.82
N TRP A 123 -3.89 1.15 14.56
CA TRP A 123 -4.03 2.50 13.98
C TRP A 123 -5.49 2.95 13.98
N ALA A 124 -6.40 2.06 13.59
CA ALA A 124 -7.83 2.34 13.56
C ALA A 124 -8.40 2.63 14.97
N GLU A 125 -7.87 2.01 16.03
CA GLU A 125 -8.30 2.23 17.40
C GLU A 125 -8.16 3.68 17.85
N ALA A 126 -7.12 4.40 17.39
CA ALA A 126 -6.92 5.82 17.68
C ALA A 126 -8.09 6.71 17.19
N TYR A 127 -8.83 6.27 16.17
CA TYR A 127 -9.97 7.02 15.60
C TYR A 127 -11.32 6.46 16.02
N ALA A 128 -11.37 5.23 16.51
CA ALA A 128 -12.62 4.51 16.79
C ALA A 128 -13.51 5.26 17.80
N GLU A 129 -12.92 5.83 18.84
CA GLU A 129 -13.65 6.57 19.86
C GLU A 129 -14.27 7.86 19.31
N ARG A 130 -13.53 8.59 18.47
CA ARG A 130 -14.00 9.80 17.78
C ARG A 130 -15.16 9.48 16.83
N ILE A 131 -15.04 8.42 16.04
CA ILE A 131 -16.12 7.95 15.16
C ILE A 131 -17.36 7.58 15.98
N GLN A 132 -17.19 6.84 17.07
CA GLN A 132 -18.32 6.44 17.91
C GLN A 132 -19.04 7.66 18.52
N GLN A 133 -18.34 8.71 18.91
CA GLN A 133 -18.96 9.95 19.40
C GLN A 133 -19.86 10.61 18.34
N HIS A 134 -19.41 10.67 17.07
CA HIS A 134 -20.24 11.18 15.98
C HIS A 134 -21.47 10.31 15.71
N LEU A 135 -21.32 8.97 15.77
CA LEU A 135 -22.43 8.04 15.62
C LEU A 135 -23.45 8.19 16.76
N ASP A 136 -23.01 8.35 17.99
CA ASP A 136 -23.89 8.57 19.17
C ASP A 136 -24.62 9.92 19.07
N ALA A 137 -24.00 10.92 18.48
CA ALA A 137 -24.63 12.20 18.15
C ALA A 137 -25.59 12.11 16.94
N ARG A 138 -25.69 10.94 16.29
CA ARG A 138 -26.52 10.69 15.11
C ARG A 138 -26.14 11.54 13.91
N GLU A 139 -24.88 11.88 13.79
CA GLU A 139 -24.33 12.54 12.60
C GLU A 139 -24.30 11.51 11.46
N THR A 140 -24.73 11.94 10.27
CA THR A 140 -24.83 11.08 9.09
C THR A 140 -23.61 11.19 8.19
N GLU A 141 -22.84 12.26 8.35
CA GLU A 141 -21.62 12.54 7.60
C GLU A 141 -20.71 13.43 8.44
N PHE A 142 -19.45 13.04 8.56
CA PHE A 142 -18.44 13.80 9.30
C PHE A 142 -17.05 13.48 8.77
N SER A 143 -16.07 14.32 9.09
CA SER A 143 -14.67 14.13 8.73
C SER A 143 -13.81 14.10 9.98
N ILE A 144 -12.77 13.27 9.95
CA ILE A 144 -11.75 13.22 10.98
C ILE A 144 -10.40 13.43 10.32
N ASP A 145 -9.70 14.50 10.71
CA ASP A 145 -8.35 14.72 10.19
C ASP A 145 -7.37 13.74 10.83
N ALA A 146 -6.50 13.20 10.01
CA ALA A 146 -5.37 12.40 10.47
C ALA A 146 -4.29 13.36 11.01
N ASP A 147 -4.10 13.35 12.32
CA ASP A 147 -3.16 14.23 13.03
C ASP A 147 -1.69 13.78 12.82
N ASN A 148 -1.22 13.71 11.57
CA ASN A 148 0.15 13.29 11.31
C ASN A 148 0.83 14.16 10.24
N GLU A 149 1.02 15.43 10.57
CA GLU A 149 1.71 16.40 9.70
C GLU A 149 3.20 16.05 9.45
N SER A 150 3.76 15.09 10.18
CA SER A 150 5.17 14.71 10.07
C SER A 150 5.47 13.81 8.88
N PHE A 151 4.47 13.19 8.26
CA PHE A 151 4.64 12.28 7.15
C PHE A 151 4.41 12.94 5.80
N PRO A 152 5.10 12.52 4.73
CA PRO A 152 4.75 12.91 3.38
C PRO A 152 3.30 12.57 3.03
N PRO A 153 2.61 13.41 2.23
CA PRO A 153 1.21 13.19 1.86
C PRO A 153 0.92 11.80 1.26
N SER A 154 1.86 11.25 0.49
CA SER A 154 1.71 9.91 -0.09
C SER A 154 1.69 8.81 0.98
N ILE A 155 2.54 8.91 2.00
CA ILE A 155 2.57 7.95 3.12
C ILE A 155 1.30 8.07 3.95
N ILE A 156 0.87 9.30 4.26
CA ILE A 156 -0.39 9.55 4.98
C ILE A 156 -1.57 8.96 4.19
N GLY A 157 -1.64 9.20 2.88
CA GLY A 157 -2.71 8.69 2.04
C GLY A 157 -2.79 7.15 2.04
N ILE A 158 -1.66 6.46 1.93
CA ILE A 158 -1.61 4.99 2.01
C ILE A 158 -2.05 4.52 3.40
N GLN A 159 -1.51 5.11 4.46
CA GLN A 159 -1.87 4.76 5.84
C GLN A 159 -3.36 4.98 6.09
N ASN A 160 -3.92 6.10 5.66
CA ASN A 160 -5.35 6.39 5.82
C ASN A 160 -6.23 5.38 5.08
N GLY A 161 -5.85 4.96 3.89
CA GLY A 161 -6.58 3.92 3.16
C GLY A 161 -6.56 2.57 3.87
N ILE A 162 -5.43 2.20 4.49
CA ILE A 162 -5.32 0.98 5.29
C ILE A 162 -6.15 1.10 6.57
N VAL A 163 -6.15 2.26 7.24
CA VAL A 163 -7.00 2.53 8.41
C VAL A 163 -8.47 2.48 8.05
N ALA A 164 -8.89 3.11 6.95
CA ALA A 164 -10.28 3.07 6.48
C ALA A 164 -10.74 1.63 6.22
N HIS A 165 -9.87 0.78 5.64
CA HIS A 165 -10.17 -0.65 5.48
C HIS A 165 -10.43 -1.33 6.83
N ALA A 166 -9.56 -1.15 7.83
CA ALA A 166 -9.73 -1.74 9.16
C ALA A 166 -11.02 -1.23 9.83
N MET A 167 -11.32 0.06 9.69
CA MET A 167 -12.54 0.66 10.22
C MET A 167 -13.82 0.07 9.60
N ASN A 168 -13.79 -0.22 8.28
CA ASN A 168 -14.93 -0.85 7.60
C ASN A 168 -15.13 -2.32 7.99
N GLN A 169 -14.11 -3.00 8.50
CA GLN A 169 -14.23 -4.35 9.05
C GLN A 169 -14.72 -4.38 10.51
N ARG A 170 -14.68 -3.23 11.17
CA ARG A 170 -15.07 -3.11 12.59
C ARG A 170 -16.59 -3.20 12.77
N LYS A 171 -17.00 -3.79 13.89
CA LYS A 171 -18.42 -3.76 14.30
C LYS A 171 -18.71 -2.46 15.04
N TRP A 172 -19.61 -1.68 14.48
CA TRP A 172 -20.10 -0.44 15.08
C TRP A 172 -21.42 -0.62 15.83
N SER A 173 -21.78 0.36 16.65
CA SER A 173 -23.06 0.39 17.36
C SER A 173 -24.27 0.53 16.44
N THR A 174 -24.04 1.04 15.23
CA THR A 174 -25.05 1.18 14.17
C THR A 174 -24.66 0.34 12.96
N ASN A 175 -25.66 -0.06 12.15
CA ASN A 175 -25.42 -0.72 10.87
C ASN A 175 -25.09 0.32 9.79
N ASN A 176 -24.33 -0.11 8.76
CA ASN A 176 -23.98 0.68 7.57
C ASN A 176 -23.08 1.90 7.86
N VAL A 177 -22.02 1.70 8.61
CA VAL A 177 -20.92 2.67 8.69
C VAL A 177 -19.96 2.40 7.53
N GLU A 178 -19.73 3.40 6.70
CA GLU A 178 -18.77 3.40 5.63
C GLU A 178 -17.71 4.46 5.90
N VAL A 179 -16.45 4.09 5.84
CA VAL A 179 -15.31 4.97 6.08
C VAL A 179 -14.50 5.06 4.81
N ASP A 180 -14.49 6.24 4.23
CA ASP A 180 -13.61 6.59 3.12
C ASP A 180 -12.41 7.38 3.60
N PHE A 181 -11.38 7.43 2.78
CA PHE A 181 -10.20 8.25 3.02
C PHE A 181 -9.99 9.22 1.86
N THR A 182 -9.45 10.38 2.18
CA THR A 182 -8.94 11.29 1.15
C THR A 182 -7.43 11.30 1.21
N ALA A 183 -6.80 10.95 0.10
CA ALA A 183 -5.41 11.25 -0.15
C ALA A 183 -5.34 12.72 -0.57
N SER A 184 -5.33 13.66 0.38
CA SER A 184 -5.19 15.06 0.05
C SER A 184 -3.75 15.35 -0.35
N SER A 185 -3.49 15.39 -1.65
CA SER A 185 -2.34 16.09 -2.19
C SER A 185 -2.63 17.57 -2.19
N ASN A 186 -2.49 18.24 -1.07
CA ASN A 186 -2.38 19.70 -1.07
C ASN A 186 -0.98 20.06 -1.55
N VAL A 187 -0.77 19.97 -2.84
CA VAL A 187 0.32 20.67 -3.51
C VAL A 187 -0.16 22.11 -3.69
N THR A 188 0.11 22.94 -2.69
CA THR A 188 0.10 24.40 -2.90
C THR A 188 1.35 24.73 -3.72
N THR A 189 1.13 25.09 -4.98
CA THR A 189 2.12 25.72 -5.87
C THR A 189 2.56 27.08 -5.32
#